data_ada4c1007e15dd83751a485066839981
#
_entry.id   ada4c1007e15dd83751a485066839981
#
_cell.length_a   1.000
_cell.length_b   1.000
_cell.length_c   1.000
_cell.angle_alpha   90.00
_cell.angle_beta   90.00
_cell.angle_gamma   90.00
#
_symmetry.space_group_name_H-M   'P 1'
#
loop_
_entity.id
_entity.type
_entity.pdbx_description
1 polymer ?
#
loop_
_entity_poly.entity_id
_entity_poly.type
_entity_poly.pdbx_seq_one_letter_code
_entity_poly.pdbx_strand_id
1 'polypeptide(L)'
;MRNTNIFDLIHKVVLVILLMGTLPLALPAAENLIYNLKFKQLSAPYALPTNEVQKVYQDKDGFMWFATRNGLCRYNGYETRVYKSNLYSPELLTNNSISALVDDNNYNLWIGTNEGLNVLDKKTGVIRKYLYPSIPNNVVSSICVTRDNTVWVGTDAGLCRYNPEKDIFESCGYDFGEGKVQYATIKSLVEDSEGDLWIGTWAQGLFRYSSSTGRVEAYPKVNEQNSSHVIYEDSRKNIWVGSWGYGLFRLEHPKDMERVSYVCYLHENGNDTSLSDNIVYDISEDIHTNSLWVGTRSGLSILELGNLESFINYKSGKSVYLLPTDEINSILRDNQDNMWLGTIGGGVLMTDTLQPSYSSYRR
;
A
#
# COMPACT_ATOMS: atom_id res chain seq x y z
N MET A 1 -12.57 -21.84 73.41
CA MET A 1 -13.07 -22.21 72.12
C MET A 1 -13.26 -20.91 71.32
N ARG A 2 -12.38 -20.68 70.32
CA ARG A 2 -12.44 -19.45 69.50
C ARG A 2 -13.40 -19.69 68.32
N ASN A 3 -14.53 -18.98 68.33
CA ASN A 3 -15.41 -18.91 67.19
C ASN A 3 -14.70 -18.15 66.06
N THR A 4 -14.16 -18.83 65.10
CA THR A 4 -13.73 -18.25 63.84
C THR A 4 -14.97 -17.86 63.04
N ASN A 5 -15.17 -16.57 62.83
CA ASN A 5 -16.32 -16.05 62.14
C ASN A 5 -16.34 -16.51 60.66
N ILE A 6 -17.36 -17.26 60.27
CA ILE A 6 -17.60 -17.74 58.92
C ILE A 6 -17.56 -16.60 57.89
N PHE A 7 -17.94 -15.39 58.31
CA PHE A 7 -17.83 -14.17 57.45
C PHE A 7 -16.40 -13.81 57.11
N ASP A 8 -15.44 -14.06 57.99
CA ASP A 8 -14.00 -13.72 57.72
C ASP A 8 -13.39 -14.74 56.75
N LEU A 9 -13.86 -15.96 56.75
CA LEU A 9 -13.46 -17.00 55.78
C LEU A 9 -14.05 -16.74 54.39
N ILE A 10 -15.31 -16.34 54.33
CA ILE A 10 -16.00 -15.98 53.05
C ILE A 10 -15.34 -14.74 52.43
N HIS A 11 -14.98 -13.72 53.21
CA HIS A 11 -14.30 -12.52 52.72
C HIS A 11 -12.92 -12.86 52.13
N LYS A 12 -12.15 -13.72 52.77
CA LYS A 12 -10.84 -14.15 52.27
C LYS A 12 -10.94 -15.03 51.00
N VAL A 13 -11.95 -15.85 50.89
CA VAL A 13 -12.18 -16.68 49.70
C VAL A 13 -12.66 -15.82 48.49
N VAL A 14 -13.53 -14.82 48.73
CA VAL A 14 -13.98 -13.89 47.70
C VAL A 14 -12.83 -12.98 47.25
N LEU A 15 -11.96 -12.53 48.15
CA LEU A 15 -10.79 -11.74 47.82
C LEU A 15 -9.76 -12.53 46.98
N VAL A 16 -9.58 -13.81 47.26
CA VAL A 16 -8.67 -14.69 46.48
C VAL A 16 -9.24 -14.98 45.08
N ILE A 17 -10.56 -15.14 44.96
CA ILE A 17 -11.23 -15.31 43.64
C ILE A 17 -11.19 -14.02 42.80
N LEU A 18 -11.34 -12.87 43.45
CA LEU A 18 -11.19 -11.56 42.76
C LEU A 18 -9.75 -11.25 42.35
N LEU A 19 -8.74 -11.73 43.11
CA LEU A 19 -7.32 -11.61 42.75
C LEU A 19 -6.87 -12.61 41.66
N MET A 20 -7.55 -13.78 41.56
CA MET A 20 -7.28 -14.75 40.47
C MET A 20 -8.00 -14.41 39.17
N GLY A 21 -9.03 -13.53 39.21
CA GLY A 21 -9.81 -13.12 38.02
C GLY A 21 -9.18 -11.99 37.19
N THR A 22 -8.03 -11.44 37.60
CA THR A 22 -7.33 -10.36 36.88
C THR A 22 -5.93 -10.74 36.41
N LEU A 23 -5.65 -12.02 36.23
CA LEU A 23 -4.52 -12.36 35.36
C LEU A 23 -4.97 -11.97 33.94
N PRO A 24 -4.32 -10.96 33.31
CA PRO A 24 -4.53 -10.78 31.88
C PRO A 24 -4.16 -12.11 31.25
N LEU A 25 -5.09 -12.73 30.51
CA LEU A 25 -4.74 -13.71 29.51
C LEU A 25 -3.73 -13.01 28.62
N ALA A 26 -2.44 -13.26 28.85
CA ALA A 26 -1.40 -12.85 27.95
C ALA A 26 -1.73 -13.57 26.64
N LEU A 27 -2.36 -12.87 25.72
CA LEU A 27 -2.37 -13.27 24.32
C LEU A 27 -0.90 -13.58 23.99
N PRO A 28 -0.59 -14.74 23.37
CA PRO A 28 0.76 -15.02 22.96
C PRO A 28 1.20 -13.84 22.10
N ALA A 29 2.30 -13.23 22.49
CA ALA A 29 2.78 -12.00 21.96
C ALA A 29 2.84 -12.06 20.42
N ALA A 30 2.22 -11.08 19.76
CA ALA A 30 2.34 -10.85 18.32
C ALA A 30 3.82 -10.77 17.87
N GLU A 31 4.72 -10.44 18.78
CA GLU A 31 6.18 -10.38 18.60
C GLU A 31 6.78 -11.63 17.92
N ASN A 32 6.25 -12.84 18.16
CA ASN A 32 6.80 -14.05 17.55
C ASN A 32 6.37 -14.27 16.08
N LEU A 33 5.30 -13.64 15.62
CA LEU A 33 4.79 -13.81 14.25
C LEU A 33 5.65 -13.02 13.24
N ILE A 34 6.08 -11.82 13.60
CA ILE A 34 6.88 -10.95 12.72
C ILE A 34 8.28 -11.56 12.46
N TYR A 35 8.85 -12.27 13.43
CA TYR A 35 10.20 -12.84 13.31
C TYR A 35 10.28 -14.14 12.49
N ASN A 36 9.15 -14.75 12.10
CA ASN A 36 9.11 -16.07 11.46
C ASN A 36 8.27 -16.11 10.18
N LEU A 37 8.24 -15.02 9.42
CA LEU A 37 7.50 -14.96 8.16
C LEU A 37 8.06 -15.96 7.14
N LYS A 38 7.17 -16.70 6.50
CA LYS A 38 7.48 -17.62 5.41
C LYS A 38 6.80 -17.12 4.14
N PHE A 39 7.60 -16.88 3.11
CA PHE A 39 7.10 -16.45 1.82
C PHE A 39 6.90 -17.65 0.89
N LYS A 40 5.71 -17.76 0.34
CA LYS A 40 5.35 -18.74 -0.68
C LYS A 40 5.28 -18.01 -2.03
N GLN A 41 6.12 -18.41 -2.97
CA GLN A 41 6.08 -17.87 -4.32
C GLN A 41 4.90 -18.46 -5.11
N LEU A 42 4.19 -17.60 -5.82
CA LEU A 42 3.17 -18.02 -6.80
C LEU A 42 3.90 -18.64 -8.00
N SER A 43 3.85 -19.96 -8.09
CA SER A 43 4.57 -20.74 -9.11
C SER A 43 3.61 -21.41 -10.10
N ALA A 44 4.16 -22.09 -11.13
CA ALA A 44 3.36 -22.86 -12.07
C ALA A 44 2.29 -23.75 -11.39
N PRO A 45 1.08 -23.89 -11.95
CA PRO A 45 0.70 -23.51 -13.33
C PRO A 45 0.28 -22.04 -13.53
N TYR A 46 0.42 -21.19 -12.51
CA TYR A 46 -0.01 -19.79 -12.50
C TYR A 46 1.07 -18.88 -13.06
N ALA A 47 1.51 -19.15 -14.31
CA ALA A 47 2.59 -18.39 -14.92
C ALA A 47 2.22 -16.92 -15.12
N LEU A 48 2.93 -16.03 -14.43
CA LEU A 48 2.92 -14.62 -14.71
C LEU A 48 3.59 -14.34 -16.07
N PRO A 49 3.19 -13.28 -16.80
CA PRO A 49 3.83 -12.93 -18.06
C PRO A 49 5.30 -12.48 -17.90
N THR A 50 5.69 -12.08 -16.69
CA THR A 50 7.06 -11.78 -16.27
C THR A 50 7.16 -11.80 -14.74
N ASN A 51 8.36 -11.97 -14.19
CA ASN A 51 8.63 -11.88 -12.75
C ASN A 51 8.82 -10.43 -12.26
N GLU A 52 8.57 -9.44 -13.11
CA GLU A 52 8.64 -8.01 -12.76
C GLU A 52 7.26 -7.47 -12.45
N VAL A 53 6.86 -7.55 -11.17
CA VAL A 53 5.54 -7.14 -10.68
C VAL A 53 5.61 -5.71 -10.15
N GLN A 54 4.84 -4.82 -10.76
CA GLN A 54 4.79 -3.39 -10.40
C GLN A 54 3.76 -3.09 -9.31
N LYS A 55 2.58 -3.74 -9.38
CA LYS A 55 1.51 -3.57 -8.41
C LYS A 55 0.75 -4.87 -8.20
N VAL A 56 0.41 -5.15 -6.97
CA VAL A 56 -0.53 -6.19 -6.55
C VAL A 56 -1.81 -5.48 -6.11
N TYR A 57 -2.95 -5.95 -6.58
CA TYR A 57 -4.25 -5.36 -6.29
C TYR A 57 -5.31 -6.46 -6.11
N GLN A 58 -6.21 -6.30 -5.16
CA GLN A 58 -7.41 -7.13 -5.03
C GLN A 58 -8.64 -6.30 -5.36
N ASP A 59 -9.45 -6.75 -6.32
CA ASP A 59 -10.67 -6.07 -6.67
C ASP A 59 -11.82 -6.40 -5.68
N LYS A 60 -12.92 -5.64 -5.78
CA LYS A 60 -14.10 -5.79 -4.91
C LYS A 60 -14.80 -7.15 -5.05
N ASP A 61 -14.55 -7.86 -6.15
CA ASP A 61 -15.06 -9.21 -6.38
C ASP A 61 -14.12 -10.29 -5.78
N GLY A 62 -12.98 -9.89 -5.20
CA GLY A 62 -12.01 -10.75 -4.55
C GLY A 62 -10.94 -11.34 -5.48
N PHE A 63 -10.92 -10.97 -6.76
CA PHE A 63 -9.85 -11.40 -7.67
C PHE A 63 -8.57 -10.64 -7.41
N MET A 64 -7.45 -11.37 -7.46
CA MET A 64 -6.13 -10.77 -7.42
C MET A 64 -5.70 -10.32 -8.81
N TRP A 65 -5.13 -9.15 -8.90
CA TRP A 65 -4.59 -8.57 -10.13
C TRP A 65 -3.11 -8.26 -9.94
N PHE A 66 -2.31 -8.70 -10.89
CA PHE A 66 -0.86 -8.46 -10.89
C PHE A 66 -0.51 -7.60 -12.09
N ALA A 67 -0.21 -6.35 -11.82
CA ALA A 67 0.34 -5.42 -12.80
C ALA A 67 1.80 -5.75 -13.04
N THR A 68 2.17 -6.04 -14.28
CA THR A 68 3.54 -6.39 -14.63
C THR A 68 4.09 -5.47 -15.73
N ARG A 69 5.39 -5.55 -16.00
CA ARG A 69 5.97 -4.88 -17.18
C ARG A 69 5.62 -5.53 -18.51
N ASN A 70 4.98 -6.68 -18.50
CA ASN A 70 4.62 -7.43 -19.71
C ASN A 70 3.15 -7.89 -19.74
N GLY A 71 2.26 -7.05 -19.24
CA GLY A 71 0.81 -7.27 -19.23
C GLY A 71 0.21 -7.31 -17.83
N LEU A 72 -1.11 -7.34 -17.79
CA LEU A 72 -1.92 -7.45 -16.60
C LEU A 72 -2.40 -8.89 -16.43
N CYS A 73 -2.21 -9.44 -15.24
CA CYS A 73 -2.64 -10.80 -14.90
C CYS A 73 -3.76 -10.75 -13.87
N ARG A 74 -4.89 -11.43 -14.14
CA ARG A 74 -5.98 -11.68 -13.18
C ARG A 74 -5.86 -13.11 -12.66
N TYR A 75 -5.96 -13.29 -11.35
CA TYR A 75 -5.85 -14.56 -10.66
C TYR A 75 -7.07 -14.80 -9.76
N ASN A 76 -7.65 -15.99 -9.82
CA ASN A 76 -8.84 -16.38 -9.06
C ASN A 76 -8.59 -17.48 -8.03
N GLY A 77 -7.32 -17.77 -7.72
CA GLY A 77 -6.92 -18.87 -6.83
C GLY A 77 -6.59 -20.18 -7.57
N TYR A 78 -7.08 -20.36 -8.81
CA TYR A 78 -6.95 -21.61 -9.58
C TYR A 78 -6.31 -21.42 -10.94
N GLU A 79 -6.53 -20.28 -11.57
CA GLU A 79 -6.04 -19.97 -12.92
C GLU A 79 -5.66 -18.50 -13.06
N THR A 80 -4.87 -18.20 -14.05
CA THR A 80 -4.49 -16.85 -14.43
C THR A 80 -5.01 -16.50 -15.83
N ARG A 81 -5.57 -15.30 -15.97
CA ARG A 81 -5.90 -14.70 -17.26
C ARG A 81 -5.02 -13.50 -17.51
N VAL A 82 -4.35 -13.46 -18.66
CA VAL A 82 -3.43 -12.38 -19.01
C VAL A 82 -4.06 -11.46 -20.06
N TYR A 83 -3.96 -10.15 -19.79
CA TYR A 83 -4.37 -9.07 -20.69
C TYR A 83 -3.11 -8.38 -21.20
N LYS A 84 -2.99 -8.24 -22.51
CA LYS A 84 -1.83 -7.62 -23.18
C LYS A 84 -2.27 -6.60 -24.22
N SER A 85 -1.37 -5.71 -24.59
CA SER A 85 -1.50 -4.91 -25.81
C SER A 85 -1.10 -5.72 -27.03
N ASN A 86 -1.72 -5.42 -28.17
CA ASN A 86 -1.34 -5.95 -29.46
C ASN A 86 -1.59 -4.89 -30.53
N LEU A 87 -0.60 -4.62 -31.37
CA LEU A 87 -0.69 -3.62 -32.45
C LEU A 87 -1.80 -3.91 -33.47
N TYR A 88 -2.17 -5.18 -33.63
CA TYR A 88 -3.19 -5.63 -34.58
C TYR A 88 -4.58 -5.81 -33.94
N SER A 89 -4.70 -5.58 -32.64
CA SER A 89 -5.91 -5.80 -31.85
C SER A 89 -6.17 -4.56 -30.97
N PRO A 90 -6.72 -3.50 -31.56
CA PRO A 90 -6.90 -2.22 -30.87
C PRO A 90 -7.92 -2.27 -29.71
N GLU A 91 -8.69 -3.36 -29.59
CA GLU A 91 -9.59 -3.63 -28.47
C GLU A 91 -8.87 -4.03 -27.17
N LEU A 92 -7.59 -4.37 -27.24
CA LEU A 92 -6.77 -4.77 -26.11
C LEU A 92 -6.15 -3.55 -25.41
N LEU A 93 -5.28 -3.77 -24.42
CA LEU A 93 -4.61 -2.69 -23.66
C LEU A 93 -3.78 -1.77 -24.56
N THR A 94 -3.60 -0.52 -24.14
CA THR A 94 -2.74 0.46 -24.84
C THR A 94 -1.28 0.08 -24.76
N ASN A 95 -0.82 -0.43 -23.61
CA ASN A 95 0.57 -0.84 -23.37
C ASN A 95 0.65 -2.00 -22.37
N ASN A 96 1.75 -2.75 -22.43
CA ASN A 96 1.99 -3.89 -21.53
C ASN A 96 2.60 -3.50 -20.17
N SER A 97 3.17 -2.32 -20.03
CA SER A 97 3.73 -1.84 -18.77
C SER A 97 2.61 -1.21 -17.94
N ILE A 98 2.13 -1.95 -16.96
CA ILE A 98 1.02 -1.54 -16.10
C ILE A 98 1.57 -0.89 -14.84
N SER A 99 1.13 0.33 -14.55
CA SER A 99 1.63 1.16 -13.45
C SER A 99 0.66 1.31 -12.29
N ALA A 100 -0.65 1.35 -12.57
CA ALA A 100 -1.69 1.60 -11.58
C ALA A 100 -2.94 0.78 -11.84
N LEU A 101 -3.61 0.37 -10.76
CA LEU A 101 -4.86 -0.40 -10.80
C LEU A 101 -5.79 0.06 -9.69
N VAL A 102 -7.06 0.29 -10.03
CA VAL A 102 -8.13 0.49 -9.05
C VAL A 102 -9.48 0.19 -9.68
N ASP A 103 -10.42 -0.40 -8.95
CA ASP A 103 -11.80 -0.56 -9.43
C ASP A 103 -12.76 0.49 -8.84
N ASP A 104 -13.76 0.87 -9.63
CA ASP A 104 -14.81 1.79 -9.22
C ASP A 104 -16.06 1.03 -8.70
N ASN A 105 -17.11 1.78 -8.34
CA ASN A 105 -18.38 1.19 -7.91
C ASN A 105 -19.27 0.74 -9.08
N ASN A 106 -18.84 0.95 -10.33
CA ASN A 106 -19.59 0.65 -11.55
C ASN A 106 -19.09 -0.60 -12.28
N TYR A 107 -18.33 -1.46 -11.58
CA TYR A 107 -17.67 -2.67 -12.12
C TYR A 107 -16.60 -2.40 -13.18
N ASN A 108 -16.03 -1.20 -13.22
CA ASN A 108 -14.88 -0.93 -14.06
C ASN A 108 -13.59 -1.12 -13.29
N LEU A 109 -12.58 -1.71 -13.94
CA LEU A 109 -11.19 -1.68 -13.50
C LEU A 109 -10.45 -0.63 -14.32
N TRP A 110 -9.94 0.39 -13.64
CA TRP A 110 -9.12 1.45 -14.20
C TRP A 110 -7.67 0.99 -14.20
N ILE A 111 -7.01 1.07 -15.36
CA ILE A 111 -5.68 0.49 -15.61
C ILE A 111 -4.78 1.59 -16.19
N GLY A 112 -3.85 2.07 -15.39
CA GLY A 112 -2.81 3.00 -15.82
C GLY A 112 -1.66 2.25 -16.52
N THR A 113 -1.19 2.82 -17.62
CA THR A 113 -0.05 2.30 -18.37
C THR A 113 0.92 3.42 -18.76
N ASN A 114 2.07 3.04 -19.32
CA ASN A 114 3.02 4.03 -19.87
C ASN A 114 2.54 4.68 -21.19
N GLU A 115 1.44 4.19 -21.79
CA GLU A 115 0.89 4.69 -23.06
C GLU A 115 -0.62 4.87 -23.00
N GLY A 116 -1.15 5.38 -21.89
CA GLY A 116 -2.54 5.74 -21.73
C GLY A 116 -3.25 5.08 -20.56
N LEU A 117 -4.49 5.49 -20.38
CA LEU A 117 -5.42 4.96 -19.40
C LEU A 117 -6.40 4.02 -20.09
N ASN A 118 -6.61 2.85 -19.51
CA ASN A 118 -7.58 1.87 -19.97
C ASN A 118 -8.65 1.65 -18.89
N VAL A 119 -9.87 1.37 -19.32
CA VAL A 119 -10.99 1.06 -18.42
C VAL A 119 -11.63 -0.24 -18.88
N LEU A 120 -11.40 -1.30 -18.12
CA LEU A 120 -11.99 -2.60 -18.35
C LEU A 120 -13.36 -2.68 -17.67
N ASP A 121 -14.43 -2.77 -18.44
CA ASP A 121 -15.73 -3.20 -17.92
C ASP A 121 -15.65 -4.69 -17.56
N LYS A 122 -15.70 -5.00 -16.27
CA LYS A 122 -15.54 -6.38 -15.77
C LYS A 122 -16.73 -7.28 -16.13
N LYS A 123 -17.89 -6.72 -16.48
CA LYS A 123 -19.11 -7.47 -16.86
C LYS A 123 -19.05 -7.89 -18.32
N THR A 124 -18.68 -6.97 -19.20
CA THR A 124 -18.66 -7.18 -20.65
C THR A 124 -17.32 -7.62 -21.19
N GLY A 125 -16.23 -7.32 -20.49
CA GLY A 125 -14.86 -7.51 -20.92
C GLY A 125 -14.36 -6.47 -21.93
N VAL A 126 -15.17 -5.44 -22.20
CA VAL A 126 -14.80 -4.36 -23.13
C VAL A 126 -13.81 -3.42 -22.47
N ILE A 127 -12.79 -2.99 -23.22
CA ILE A 127 -11.77 -2.02 -22.76
C ILE A 127 -11.97 -0.71 -23.50
N ARG A 128 -12.27 0.36 -22.75
CA ARG A 128 -12.23 1.75 -23.24
C ARG A 128 -10.84 2.33 -22.99
N LYS A 129 -10.44 3.32 -23.80
CA LYS A 129 -9.09 3.90 -23.75
C LYS A 129 -9.16 5.41 -23.78
N TYR A 130 -8.29 6.02 -22.98
CA TYR A 130 -8.11 7.47 -22.94
C TYR A 130 -6.62 7.79 -23.13
N LEU A 131 -6.35 8.57 -24.18
CA LEU A 131 -5.00 8.99 -24.57
C LEU A 131 -4.94 10.52 -24.58
N TYR A 132 -3.72 11.07 -24.62
CA TYR A 132 -3.55 12.48 -24.88
C TYR A 132 -4.25 12.86 -26.22
N PRO A 133 -5.00 13.95 -26.31
CA PRO A 133 -5.18 15.01 -25.31
C PRO A 133 -6.37 14.82 -24.35
N SER A 134 -7.05 13.65 -24.35
CA SER A 134 -8.15 13.40 -23.40
C SER A 134 -7.69 13.35 -21.95
N ILE A 135 -6.44 12.97 -21.71
CA ILE A 135 -5.74 13.06 -20.42
C ILE A 135 -4.48 13.91 -20.58
N PRO A 136 -3.92 14.50 -19.50
CA PRO A 136 -2.79 15.43 -19.61
C PRO A 136 -1.53 14.83 -20.22
N ASN A 137 -1.28 13.54 -20.01
CA ASN A 137 -0.14 12.81 -20.56
C ASN A 137 -0.47 11.31 -20.64
N ASN A 138 0.15 10.58 -21.58
CA ASN A 138 -0.07 9.14 -21.74
C ASN A 138 0.60 8.29 -20.64
N VAL A 139 1.60 8.81 -19.95
CA VAL A 139 2.21 8.09 -18.81
C VAL A 139 1.31 8.31 -17.59
N VAL A 140 0.51 7.29 -17.28
CA VAL A 140 -0.37 7.27 -16.11
C VAL A 140 0.36 6.55 -14.98
N SER A 141 0.65 7.24 -13.89
CA SER A 141 1.45 6.69 -12.79
C SER A 141 0.64 6.34 -11.55
N SER A 142 -0.50 6.98 -11.34
CA SER A 142 -1.39 6.66 -10.22
C SER A 142 -2.85 6.92 -10.56
N ILE A 143 -3.74 6.18 -9.90
CA ILE A 143 -5.20 6.34 -10.02
C ILE A 143 -5.78 6.18 -8.63
N CYS A 144 -6.72 7.05 -8.27
CA CYS A 144 -7.49 6.95 -7.03
C CYS A 144 -8.98 7.05 -7.34
N VAL A 145 -9.77 6.12 -6.81
CA VAL A 145 -11.23 6.21 -6.81
C VAL A 145 -11.67 6.51 -5.39
N THR A 146 -12.21 7.71 -5.19
CA THR A 146 -12.67 8.16 -3.88
C THR A 146 -13.99 7.50 -3.48
N ARG A 147 -14.36 7.60 -2.20
CA ARG A 147 -15.59 6.96 -1.66
C ARG A 147 -16.86 7.43 -2.33
N ASP A 148 -16.90 8.67 -2.83
CA ASP A 148 -17.98 9.21 -3.64
C ASP A 148 -17.94 8.75 -5.12
N ASN A 149 -17.01 7.82 -5.43
CA ASN A 149 -16.77 7.27 -6.77
C ASN A 149 -16.19 8.28 -7.77
N THR A 150 -15.57 9.36 -7.32
CA THR A 150 -14.80 10.25 -8.19
C THR A 150 -13.48 9.59 -8.56
N VAL A 151 -13.15 9.59 -9.85
CA VAL A 151 -11.90 9.01 -10.36
C VAL A 151 -10.88 10.12 -10.60
N TRP A 152 -9.75 10.02 -9.91
CA TRP A 152 -8.61 10.90 -10.06
C TRP A 152 -7.47 10.16 -10.76
N VAL A 153 -6.83 10.80 -11.71
CA VAL A 153 -5.75 10.21 -12.51
C VAL A 153 -4.52 11.10 -12.46
N GLY A 154 -3.44 10.55 -11.96
CA GLY A 154 -2.13 11.17 -11.93
C GLY A 154 -1.28 10.75 -13.12
N THR A 155 -0.73 11.73 -13.82
CA THR A 155 0.12 11.55 -15.00
C THR A 155 1.47 12.22 -14.81
N ASP A 156 2.39 12.00 -15.75
CA ASP A 156 3.68 12.70 -15.76
C ASP A 156 3.56 14.21 -16.11
N ALA A 157 2.36 14.69 -16.47
CA ALA A 157 2.11 16.10 -16.76
C ALA A 157 0.89 16.67 -16.01
N GLY A 158 0.60 16.15 -14.83
CA GLY A 158 -0.42 16.71 -13.95
C GLY A 158 -1.50 15.74 -13.53
N LEU A 159 -2.43 16.29 -12.76
CA LEU A 159 -3.60 15.64 -12.19
C LEU A 159 -4.84 15.98 -12.99
N CYS A 160 -5.71 14.99 -13.23
CA CYS A 160 -7.03 15.21 -13.78
C CYS A 160 -8.10 14.38 -13.07
N ARG A 161 -9.36 14.81 -13.22
CA ARG A 161 -10.54 14.18 -12.65
C ARG A 161 -11.48 13.75 -13.77
N TYR A 162 -12.00 12.54 -13.71
CA TYR A 162 -12.98 12.05 -14.65
C TYR A 162 -14.37 12.63 -14.39
N ASN A 163 -14.99 13.14 -15.44
CA ASN A 163 -16.39 13.59 -15.45
C ASN A 163 -17.23 12.54 -16.18
N PRO A 164 -18.02 11.73 -15.46
CA PRO A 164 -18.77 10.63 -16.09
C PRO A 164 -19.96 11.09 -16.95
N GLU A 165 -20.49 12.30 -16.70
CA GLU A 165 -21.63 12.81 -17.49
C GLU A 165 -21.22 13.19 -18.90
N LYS A 166 -19.98 13.67 -19.06
CA LYS A 166 -19.44 14.13 -20.35
C LYS A 166 -18.49 13.12 -20.97
N ASP A 167 -18.09 12.09 -20.23
CA ASP A 167 -17.03 11.11 -20.59
C ASP A 167 -15.69 11.79 -20.96
N ILE A 168 -15.28 12.77 -20.15
CA ILE A 168 -14.03 13.53 -20.33
C ILE A 168 -13.24 13.61 -19.04
N PHE A 169 -11.95 13.92 -19.16
CA PHE A 169 -11.10 14.27 -18.03
C PHE A 169 -10.93 15.80 -17.95
N GLU A 170 -11.22 16.33 -16.78
CA GLU A 170 -11.04 17.75 -16.44
C GLU A 170 -9.68 17.91 -15.75
N SER A 171 -8.80 18.72 -16.34
CA SER A 171 -7.51 19.05 -15.72
C SER A 171 -7.72 19.81 -14.42
N CYS A 172 -7.09 19.39 -13.34
CA CYS A 172 -7.21 19.99 -12.01
C CYS A 172 -6.23 21.18 -11.83
N GLY A 173 -6.05 22.00 -12.88
CA GLY A 173 -5.06 23.07 -12.91
C GLY A 173 -5.46 24.38 -12.27
N TYR A 174 -6.69 24.57 -11.83
CA TYR A 174 -7.19 25.92 -11.53
C TYR A 174 -7.26 26.30 -10.05
N ASP A 175 -7.26 25.35 -9.11
CA ASP A 175 -7.46 25.65 -7.69
C ASP A 175 -6.29 25.28 -6.76
N PHE A 176 -5.21 24.78 -7.33
CA PHE A 176 -4.06 24.31 -6.56
C PHE A 176 -3.04 25.43 -6.28
N GLY A 177 -3.46 26.54 -5.71
CA GLY A 177 -2.63 27.68 -5.30
C GLY A 177 -1.18 27.71 -5.84
N GLU A 178 -0.83 28.67 -6.67
CA GLU A 178 0.48 28.86 -7.31
C GLU A 178 0.87 27.90 -8.45
N GLY A 179 -0.03 27.08 -8.98
CA GLY A 179 0.21 26.30 -10.22
C GLY A 179 1.20 25.12 -10.11
N LYS A 180 1.65 24.78 -8.91
CA LYS A 180 2.70 23.77 -8.71
C LYS A 180 2.28 22.33 -9.01
N VAL A 181 0.99 22.00 -8.90
CA VAL A 181 0.49 20.62 -9.17
C VAL A 181 0.06 20.46 -10.63
N GLN A 182 -0.28 21.53 -11.32
CA GLN A 182 -0.84 21.50 -12.68
C GLN A 182 0.04 20.76 -13.69
N TYR A 183 1.36 20.87 -13.55
CA TYR A 183 2.34 20.24 -14.45
C TYR A 183 3.28 19.28 -13.69
N ALA A 184 2.91 18.92 -12.46
CA ALA A 184 3.72 18.03 -11.68
C ALA A 184 3.62 16.59 -12.20
N THR A 185 4.72 15.85 -12.19
CA THR A 185 4.68 14.40 -12.31
C THR A 185 4.07 13.81 -11.04
N ILE A 186 2.83 13.31 -11.14
CA ILE A 186 2.12 12.73 -10.01
C ILE A 186 2.58 11.28 -9.83
N LYS A 187 2.96 10.88 -8.63
CA LYS A 187 3.43 9.52 -8.33
C LYS A 187 2.48 8.73 -7.45
N SER A 188 1.76 9.37 -6.56
CA SER A 188 0.84 8.71 -5.65
C SER A 188 -0.40 9.54 -5.40
N LEU A 189 -1.55 8.86 -5.33
CA LEU A 189 -2.85 9.44 -5.01
C LEU A 189 -3.53 8.54 -3.97
N VAL A 190 -3.93 9.10 -2.83
CA VAL A 190 -4.60 8.37 -1.75
C VAL A 190 -5.68 9.25 -1.14
N GLU A 191 -6.92 8.74 -1.05
CA GLU A 191 -7.97 9.34 -0.22
C GLU A 191 -7.79 8.87 1.21
N ASP A 192 -7.68 9.80 2.16
CA ASP A 192 -7.60 9.46 3.58
C ASP A 192 -8.98 9.11 4.18
N SER A 193 -8.97 8.64 5.43
CA SER A 193 -10.18 8.23 6.14
C SER A 193 -11.19 9.37 6.38
N GLU A 194 -10.81 10.62 6.18
CA GLU A 194 -11.67 11.81 6.30
C GLU A 194 -12.15 12.35 4.94
N GLY A 195 -11.68 11.78 3.83
CA GLY A 195 -12.08 12.13 2.47
C GLY A 195 -11.21 13.18 1.80
N ASP A 196 -10.07 13.52 2.39
CA ASP A 196 -9.10 14.40 1.74
C ASP A 196 -8.21 13.59 0.79
N LEU A 197 -7.84 14.19 -0.36
CA LEU A 197 -6.97 13.54 -1.33
C LEU A 197 -5.52 13.98 -1.11
N TRP A 198 -4.65 13.03 -0.82
CA TRP A 198 -3.21 13.22 -0.74
C TRP A 198 -2.57 12.99 -2.09
N ILE A 199 -1.68 13.89 -2.49
CA ILE A 199 -1.08 13.96 -3.83
C ILE A 199 0.43 13.98 -3.68
N GLY A 200 1.07 12.87 -4.03
CA GLY A 200 2.53 12.75 -4.05
C GLY A 200 3.09 13.07 -5.44
N THR A 201 4.15 13.86 -5.49
CA THR A 201 4.78 14.27 -6.76
C THR A 201 6.24 13.84 -6.83
N TRP A 202 6.81 13.84 -8.03
CA TRP A 202 8.22 13.47 -8.23
C TRP A 202 9.21 14.52 -7.75
N ALA A 203 8.94 15.77 -7.72
CA ALA A 203 9.94 16.78 -7.34
C ALA A 203 9.34 18.05 -6.73
N GLN A 204 8.02 18.09 -6.59
CA GLN A 204 7.34 19.28 -6.05
C GLN A 204 6.78 19.03 -4.64
N GLY A 205 7.03 17.84 -4.07
CA GLY A 205 6.64 17.53 -2.71
C GLY A 205 5.28 16.85 -2.57
N LEU A 206 4.73 16.96 -1.38
CA LEU A 206 3.46 16.40 -0.96
C LEU A 206 2.41 17.52 -0.90
N PHE A 207 1.21 17.21 -1.39
CA PHE A 207 0.05 18.10 -1.31
C PHE A 207 -1.14 17.36 -0.73
N ARG A 208 -2.08 18.12 -0.13
CA ARG A 208 -3.39 17.62 0.30
C ARG A 208 -4.48 18.51 -0.29
N TYR A 209 -5.41 17.92 -0.99
CA TYR A 209 -6.67 18.55 -1.37
C TYR A 209 -7.71 18.26 -0.29
N SER A 210 -8.18 19.31 0.37
CA SER A 210 -9.23 19.19 1.37
C SER A 210 -10.60 19.14 0.69
N SER A 211 -11.29 18.03 0.83
CA SER A 211 -12.63 17.83 0.24
C SER A 211 -13.68 18.80 0.82
N SER A 212 -13.53 19.17 2.09
CA SER A 212 -14.46 20.05 2.80
C SER A 212 -14.33 21.52 2.41
N THR A 213 -13.11 21.96 2.08
CA THR A 213 -12.85 23.38 1.76
C THR A 213 -12.54 23.65 0.29
N GLY A 214 -12.26 22.60 -0.50
CA GLY A 214 -11.79 22.68 -1.88
C GLY A 214 -10.39 23.29 -2.02
N ARG A 215 -9.62 23.42 -0.92
CA ARG A 215 -8.29 24.03 -0.94
C ARG A 215 -7.20 22.97 -1.03
N VAL A 216 -6.08 23.36 -1.62
CA VAL A 216 -4.85 22.56 -1.63
C VAL A 216 -3.83 23.16 -0.71
N GLU A 217 -3.26 22.32 0.12
CA GLU A 217 -2.18 22.64 1.03
C GLU A 217 -0.90 21.93 0.61
N ALA A 218 0.22 22.66 0.63
CA ALA A 218 1.53 22.10 0.30
C ALA A 218 2.33 21.80 1.57
N TYR A 219 3.06 20.70 1.55
CA TYR A 219 3.92 20.23 2.65
C TYR A 219 5.41 20.34 2.27
N PRO A 220 5.99 21.54 2.16
CA PRO A 220 7.30 21.75 1.57
C PRO A 220 8.43 21.06 2.34
N LYS A 221 8.30 20.91 3.66
CA LYS A 221 9.34 20.32 4.50
C LYS A 221 9.53 18.82 4.33
N VAL A 222 8.51 18.08 3.86
CA VAL A 222 8.68 16.64 3.57
C VAL A 222 9.62 16.47 2.38
N ASN A 223 9.75 17.52 1.57
CA ASN A 223 10.39 17.37 0.27
C ASN A 223 11.02 18.63 -0.28
N GLU A 224 11.89 19.30 0.45
CA GLU A 224 12.67 20.39 -0.16
C GLU A 224 13.50 19.94 -1.38
N GLN A 225 13.64 18.62 -1.61
CA GLN A 225 14.42 18.05 -2.73
C GLN A 225 13.84 16.80 -3.37
N ASN A 226 12.57 16.32 -3.05
CA ASN A 226 12.29 14.90 -3.20
C ASN A 226 10.91 14.50 -3.66
N SER A 227 10.85 13.27 -4.14
CA SER A 227 9.66 12.60 -4.61
C SER A 227 8.87 12.00 -3.44
N SER A 228 7.62 12.39 -3.30
CA SER A 228 6.62 11.63 -2.55
C SER A 228 6.13 10.48 -3.45
N HIS A 229 6.84 9.34 -3.36
CA HIS A 229 6.64 8.23 -4.29
C HIS A 229 5.44 7.36 -3.93
N VAL A 230 5.22 7.13 -2.65
CA VAL A 230 4.09 6.39 -2.11
C VAL A 230 3.55 7.08 -0.87
N ILE A 231 2.23 7.07 -0.70
CA ILE A 231 1.52 7.63 0.45
C ILE A 231 0.64 6.52 1.03
N TYR A 232 0.56 6.44 2.35
CA TYR A 232 -0.27 5.49 3.07
C TYR A 232 -0.84 6.12 4.35
N GLU A 233 -2.12 5.92 4.63
CA GLU A 233 -2.73 6.23 5.93
C GLU A 233 -2.85 4.94 6.74
N ASP A 234 -2.26 4.90 7.94
CA ASP A 234 -2.38 3.76 8.83
C ASP A 234 -3.71 3.77 9.63
N SER A 235 -4.01 2.68 10.32
CA SER A 235 -5.24 2.53 11.13
C SER A 235 -5.34 3.55 12.28
N ARG A 236 -4.24 4.21 12.63
CA ARG A 236 -4.15 5.27 13.64
C ARG A 236 -4.24 6.66 13.04
N LYS A 237 -4.51 6.76 11.71
CA LYS A 237 -4.60 8.00 10.93
C LYS A 237 -3.29 8.78 10.79
N ASN A 238 -2.15 8.12 10.98
CA ASN A 238 -0.88 8.71 10.59
C ASN A 238 -0.72 8.62 9.07
N ILE A 239 -0.19 9.69 8.48
CA ILE A 239 0.18 9.70 7.07
C ILE A 239 1.66 9.36 6.95
N TRP A 240 1.93 8.30 6.20
CA TRP A 240 3.25 7.82 5.87
C TRP A 240 3.57 8.16 4.43
N VAL A 241 4.81 8.61 4.19
CA VAL A 241 5.27 9.00 2.85
C VAL A 241 6.62 8.34 2.59
N GLY A 242 6.63 7.44 1.61
CA GLY A 242 7.87 6.85 1.11
C GLY A 242 8.44 7.69 -0.02
N SER A 243 9.75 7.86 -0.03
CA SER A 243 10.46 8.68 -1.01
C SER A 243 11.40 7.88 -1.90
N TRP A 244 11.87 8.52 -2.96
CA TRP A 244 12.91 7.97 -3.83
C TRP A 244 14.30 8.49 -3.40
N GLY A 245 14.88 7.84 -2.37
CA GLY A 245 16.25 8.13 -1.92
C GLY A 245 16.36 8.88 -0.59
N TYR A 246 15.22 9.25 0.05
CA TYR A 246 15.21 9.99 1.32
C TYR A 246 14.45 9.27 2.42
N GLY A 247 14.23 7.96 2.27
CA GLY A 247 13.64 7.11 3.27
C GLY A 247 12.14 7.25 3.43
N LEU A 248 11.69 6.98 4.63
CA LEU A 248 10.28 6.96 5.03
C LEU A 248 9.99 8.11 6.00
N PHE A 249 8.92 8.85 5.74
CA PHE A 249 8.44 9.93 6.61
C PHE A 249 7.12 9.56 7.24
N ARG A 250 6.95 9.90 8.51
CA ARG A 250 5.67 9.89 9.20
C ARG A 250 5.29 11.33 9.54
N LEU A 251 4.12 11.77 9.09
CA LEU A 251 3.60 13.09 9.42
C LEU A 251 2.90 13.04 10.78
N GLU A 252 3.23 14.00 11.62
CA GLU A 252 2.54 14.26 12.88
C GLU A 252 1.66 15.49 12.72
N HIS A 253 0.42 15.44 13.21
CA HIS A 253 -0.58 16.48 13.03
C HIS A 253 -0.81 16.90 11.56
N PRO A 254 -1.04 15.93 10.63
CA PRO A 254 -0.98 16.18 9.20
C PRO A 254 -2.03 17.18 8.68
N LYS A 255 -3.06 17.50 9.48
CA LYS A 255 -4.14 18.43 9.11
C LYS A 255 -4.05 19.79 9.81
N ASP A 256 -3.09 19.96 10.69
CA ASP A 256 -2.81 21.22 11.38
C ASP A 256 -1.52 21.81 10.84
N MET A 257 -1.63 22.72 9.86
CA MET A 257 -0.48 23.32 9.17
C MET A 257 0.42 24.17 10.08
N GLU A 258 -0.06 24.59 11.27
CA GLU A 258 0.75 25.31 12.24
C GLU A 258 1.59 24.35 13.11
N ARG A 259 1.11 23.12 13.30
CA ARG A 259 1.70 22.11 14.17
C ARG A 259 2.32 20.91 13.46
N VAL A 260 2.13 20.81 12.14
CA VAL A 260 2.65 19.68 11.36
C VAL A 260 4.16 19.55 11.55
N SER A 261 4.59 18.34 11.91
CA SER A 261 5.98 17.93 12.02
C SER A 261 6.22 16.58 11.36
N TYR A 262 7.46 16.17 11.27
CA TYR A 262 7.85 14.97 10.54
C TYR A 262 8.86 14.16 11.34
N VAL A 263 8.66 12.84 11.36
CA VAL A 263 9.68 11.89 11.77
C VAL A 263 10.21 11.23 10.51
N CYS A 264 11.52 11.21 10.33
CA CYS A 264 12.20 10.62 9.17
C CYS A 264 12.96 9.37 9.59
N TYR A 265 12.73 8.27 8.87
CA TYR A 265 13.43 7.01 9.03
C TYR A 265 14.34 6.79 7.83
N LEU A 266 15.63 6.63 8.09
CA LEU A 266 16.65 6.46 7.05
C LEU A 266 17.34 5.10 7.16
N HIS A 267 17.89 4.66 6.04
CA HIS A 267 18.87 3.59 6.05
C HIS A 267 20.18 4.09 6.62
N GLU A 268 20.75 3.36 7.58
CA GLU A 268 22.03 3.63 8.22
C GLU A 268 22.98 2.46 7.99
N ASN A 269 24.13 2.71 7.38
CA ASN A 269 25.12 1.69 7.13
C ASN A 269 25.62 1.04 8.44
N GLY A 270 25.54 -0.29 8.52
CA GLY A 270 25.94 -1.04 9.71
C GLY A 270 24.90 -1.11 10.83
N ASN A 271 23.73 -0.52 10.65
CA ASN A 271 22.61 -0.63 11.56
C ASN A 271 21.52 -1.54 10.95
N ASP A 272 21.49 -2.80 11.35
CA ASP A 272 20.55 -3.81 10.82
C ASP A 272 19.10 -3.55 11.27
N THR A 273 18.86 -2.61 12.20
CA THR A 273 17.53 -2.21 12.68
C THR A 273 17.04 -0.88 12.09
N SER A 274 17.83 -0.25 11.23
CA SER A 274 17.40 0.89 10.43
C SER A 274 16.57 0.45 9.22
N LEU A 275 15.95 1.38 8.50
CA LEU A 275 15.26 1.10 7.23
C LEU A 275 16.21 0.40 6.25
N SER A 276 15.73 -0.60 5.49
CA SER A 276 16.59 -1.43 4.62
C SER A 276 17.18 -0.69 3.42
N ASP A 277 16.49 0.34 2.90
CA ASP A 277 16.96 1.25 1.83
C ASP A 277 16.19 2.56 1.89
N ASN A 278 16.81 3.65 1.42
CA ASN A 278 16.16 4.97 1.33
C ASN A 278 15.21 5.13 0.13
N ILE A 279 15.16 4.15 -0.79
CA ILE A 279 14.16 4.08 -1.85
C ILE A 279 13.01 3.21 -1.37
N VAL A 280 11.86 3.83 -1.12
CA VAL A 280 10.63 3.18 -0.66
C VAL A 280 9.64 3.10 -1.81
N TYR A 281 9.20 1.88 -2.13
CA TYR A 281 8.29 1.62 -3.26
C TYR A 281 6.83 1.50 -2.85
N ASP A 282 6.54 0.82 -1.73
CA ASP A 282 5.16 0.63 -1.27
C ASP A 282 5.09 0.49 0.25
N ILE A 283 3.92 0.76 0.82
CA ILE A 283 3.65 0.73 2.25
C ILE A 283 2.29 0.08 2.46
N SER A 284 2.19 -0.84 3.42
CA SER A 284 0.93 -1.45 3.83
C SER A 284 0.97 -1.80 5.32
N GLU A 285 -0.18 -1.77 5.98
CA GLU A 285 -0.31 -2.18 7.37
C GLU A 285 -0.83 -3.61 7.49
N ASP A 286 -0.19 -4.40 8.34
CA ASP A 286 -0.77 -5.62 8.87
C ASP A 286 -1.39 -5.31 10.24
N ILE A 287 -2.70 -5.19 10.30
CA ILE A 287 -3.43 -4.83 11.52
C ILE A 287 -3.40 -5.95 12.58
N HIS A 288 -3.18 -7.21 12.19
CA HIS A 288 -3.12 -8.33 13.13
C HIS A 288 -1.82 -8.35 13.93
N THR A 289 -0.73 -8.02 13.27
CA THR A 289 0.58 -7.89 13.93
C THR A 289 0.86 -6.46 14.39
N ASN A 290 -0.07 -5.52 14.14
CA ASN A 290 0.07 -4.10 14.45
C ASN A 290 1.40 -3.54 13.90
N SER A 291 1.70 -3.85 12.64
CA SER A 291 2.96 -3.51 12.01
C SER A 291 2.79 -2.87 10.63
N LEU A 292 3.72 -1.96 10.32
CA LEU A 292 3.83 -1.33 9.01
C LEU A 292 4.88 -2.07 8.19
N TRP A 293 4.48 -2.54 7.02
CA TRP A 293 5.33 -3.21 6.05
C TRP A 293 5.77 -2.20 4.99
N VAL A 294 7.07 -2.09 4.80
CA VAL A 294 7.69 -1.11 3.91
C VAL A 294 8.54 -1.84 2.87
N GLY A 295 8.06 -1.83 1.63
CA GLY A 295 8.77 -2.38 0.48
C GLY A 295 9.83 -1.40 -0.01
N THR A 296 11.07 -1.85 -0.08
CA THR A 296 12.19 -1.02 -0.51
C THR A 296 12.96 -1.65 -1.66
N ARG A 297 13.94 -0.92 -2.19
CA ARG A 297 14.86 -1.45 -3.20
C ARG A 297 15.76 -2.57 -2.65
N SER A 298 16.01 -2.60 -1.34
CA SER A 298 16.97 -3.52 -0.72
C SER A 298 16.38 -4.38 0.40
N GLY A 299 15.09 -4.75 0.28
CA GLY A 299 14.41 -5.65 1.18
C GLY A 299 13.04 -5.18 1.62
N LEU A 300 12.40 -6.00 2.44
CA LEU A 300 11.19 -5.69 3.18
C LEU A 300 11.58 -5.25 4.59
N SER A 301 11.16 -4.05 4.99
CA SER A 301 11.30 -3.53 6.36
C SER A 301 9.96 -3.57 7.07
N ILE A 302 9.91 -4.09 8.28
CA ILE A 302 8.70 -4.15 9.11
C ILE A 302 8.92 -3.33 10.36
N LEU A 303 8.05 -2.36 10.60
CA LEU A 303 8.06 -1.48 11.78
C LEU A 303 6.85 -1.82 12.65
N GLU A 304 7.08 -2.17 13.90
CA GLU A 304 6.01 -2.37 14.86
C GLU A 304 5.40 -1.01 15.25
N LEU A 305 4.11 -0.81 15.04
CA LEU A 305 3.43 0.46 15.30
C LEU A 305 3.28 0.77 16.81
N GLY A 306 3.53 -0.22 17.68
CA GLY A 306 3.63 -0.04 19.14
C GLY A 306 5.00 0.46 19.59
N ASN A 307 6.04 0.20 18.79
CA ASN A 307 7.43 0.58 19.04
C ASN A 307 8.06 1.11 17.74
N LEU A 308 7.98 2.42 17.53
CA LEU A 308 8.41 3.10 16.30
C LEU A 308 9.94 3.34 16.22
N GLU A 309 10.76 2.55 16.92
CA GLU A 309 12.19 2.80 17.06
C GLU A 309 13.06 1.99 16.11
N SER A 310 12.63 0.78 15.74
CA SER A 310 13.47 -0.16 14.99
C SER A 310 12.69 -0.98 13.98
N PHE A 311 13.36 -1.32 12.88
CA PHE A 311 12.83 -2.19 11.84
C PHE A 311 13.36 -3.61 11.97
N ILE A 312 12.52 -4.56 11.56
CA ILE A 312 12.91 -5.93 11.26
C ILE A 312 13.06 -6.04 9.75
N ASN A 313 14.23 -6.39 9.28
CA ASN A 313 14.56 -6.39 7.86
C ASN A 313 14.67 -7.82 7.29
N TYR A 314 13.93 -8.08 6.22
CA TYR A 314 13.99 -9.30 5.42
C TYR A 314 14.71 -9.00 4.10
N LYS A 315 15.83 -9.72 3.87
CA LYS A 315 16.67 -9.58 2.67
C LYS A 315 16.97 -10.94 2.07
N SER A 316 17.20 -10.99 0.76
CA SER A 316 17.64 -12.20 0.08
C SER A 316 18.99 -12.69 0.62
N GLY A 317 19.17 -14.02 0.70
CA GLY A 317 20.45 -14.62 1.09
C GLY A 317 20.88 -14.52 2.56
N LYS A 318 20.17 -13.77 3.41
CA LYS A 318 20.55 -13.58 4.83
C LYS A 318 19.74 -14.39 5.84
N SER A 319 18.70 -15.09 5.45
CA SER A 319 17.77 -15.74 6.38
C SER A 319 17.34 -17.11 5.89
N VAL A 320 16.94 -17.98 6.82
CA VAL A 320 16.25 -19.26 6.56
C VAL A 320 14.92 -19.04 5.83
N TYR A 321 14.44 -17.81 5.77
CA TYR A 321 13.19 -17.36 5.16
C TYR A 321 13.54 -16.56 3.88
N LEU A 322 13.80 -17.28 2.80
CA LEU A 322 14.34 -16.70 1.55
C LEU A 322 13.31 -15.84 0.84
N LEU A 323 13.53 -14.53 0.86
CA LEU A 323 13.07 -13.68 -0.23
C LEU A 323 13.89 -14.04 -1.48
N PRO A 324 13.27 -14.27 -2.62
CA PRO A 324 14.00 -14.59 -3.86
C PRO A 324 14.73 -13.37 -4.44
N THR A 325 14.36 -12.16 -3.99
CA THR A 325 14.93 -10.88 -4.42
C THR A 325 14.71 -9.83 -3.33
N ASP A 326 15.50 -8.78 -3.35
CA ASP A 326 15.39 -7.68 -2.39
C ASP A 326 14.47 -6.54 -2.87
N GLU A 327 14.15 -6.47 -4.15
CA GLU A 327 13.35 -5.37 -4.69
C GLU A 327 11.85 -5.62 -4.55
N ILE A 328 11.23 -5.01 -3.51
CA ILE A 328 9.83 -5.19 -3.14
C ILE A 328 9.02 -3.97 -3.61
N ASN A 329 8.35 -4.11 -4.75
CA ASN A 329 7.67 -3.01 -5.44
C ASN A 329 6.26 -2.74 -4.97
N SER A 330 5.58 -3.76 -4.47
CA SER A 330 4.20 -3.63 -4.03
C SER A 330 3.89 -4.53 -2.86
N ILE A 331 3.08 -4.04 -1.94
CA ILE A 331 2.58 -4.77 -0.78
C ILE A 331 1.07 -4.60 -0.73
N LEU A 332 0.36 -5.70 -0.54
CA LEU A 332 -1.08 -5.70 -0.38
C LEU A 332 -1.48 -6.66 0.73
N ARG A 333 -2.36 -6.23 1.62
CA ARG A 333 -3.13 -7.10 2.49
C ARG A 333 -4.46 -7.42 1.83
N ASP A 334 -4.76 -8.70 1.59
CA ASP A 334 -6.02 -9.12 0.96
C ASP A 334 -7.17 -9.18 1.98
N ASN A 335 -8.38 -9.44 1.50
CA ASN A 335 -9.58 -9.54 2.32
C ASN A 335 -9.65 -10.80 3.20
N GLN A 336 -8.65 -11.70 3.09
CA GLN A 336 -8.45 -12.88 3.93
C GLN A 336 -7.25 -12.70 4.88
N ASP A 337 -6.72 -11.48 4.94
CA ASP A 337 -5.60 -11.08 5.79
C ASP A 337 -4.23 -11.67 5.41
N ASN A 338 -4.10 -12.22 4.20
CA ASN A 338 -2.80 -12.59 3.67
C ASN A 338 -2.05 -11.36 3.17
N MET A 339 -0.75 -11.33 3.42
CA MET A 339 0.14 -10.30 2.86
C MET A 339 0.73 -10.80 1.54
N TRP A 340 0.56 -9.99 0.50
CA TRP A 340 1.07 -10.23 -0.84
C TRP A 340 2.18 -9.24 -1.17
N LEU A 341 3.25 -9.74 -1.76
CA LEU A 341 4.38 -8.93 -2.23
C LEU A 341 4.54 -9.08 -3.74
N GLY A 342 4.55 -7.96 -4.44
CA GLY A 342 4.99 -7.86 -5.83
C GLY A 342 6.46 -7.49 -5.87
N THR A 343 7.28 -8.25 -6.58
CA THR A 343 8.73 -8.09 -6.59
C THR A 343 9.29 -7.93 -7.99
N ILE A 344 10.49 -7.37 -8.10
CA ILE A 344 11.25 -7.36 -9.35
C ILE A 344 12.21 -8.56 -9.34
N GLY A 345 11.95 -9.50 -10.25
CA GLY A 345 12.74 -10.72 -10.43
C GLY A 345 12.23 -11.94 -9.66
N GLY A 346 11.48 -11.76 -8.58
CA GLY A 346 10.92 -12.85 -7.77
C GLY A 346 9.43 -13.14 -8.05
N GLY A 347 8.76 -12.33 -8.89
CA GLY A 347 7.33 -12.47 -9.16
C GLY A 347 6.46 -12.08 -7.96
N VAL A 348 5.43 -12.86 -7.68
CA VAL A 348 4.49 -12.64 -6.56
C VAL A 348 4.80 -13.59 -5.43
N LEU A 349 4.87 -13.05 -4.23
CA LEU A 349 5.00 -13.80 -2.98
C LEU A 349 3.77 -13.58 -2.11
N MET A 350 3.43 -14.57 -1.30
CA MET A 350 2.36 -14.48 -0.31
C MET A 350 2.86 -15.00 1.02
N THR A 351 2.43 -14.38 2.10
CA THR A 351 2.61 -14.92 3.46
C THR A 351 1.31 -14.81 4.23
N ASP A 352 1.03 -15.84 5.02
CA ASP A 352 -0.11 -15.88 5.94
C ASP A 352 0.39 -15.48 7.33
N THR A 353 0.00 -14.28 7.75
CA THR A 353 0.38 -13.73 9.06
C THR A 353 -0.48 -14.26 10.21
N LEU A 354 -1.60 -14.94 9.91
CA LEU A 354 -2.48 -15.52 10.92
C LEU A 354 -2.07 -16.93 11.37
N GLN A 355 -1.21 -17.62 10.60
CA GLN A 355 -0.79 -18.98 10.97
C GLN A 355 0.40 -18.94 11.93
N PRO A 356 0.23 -19.37 13.20
CA PRO A 356 1.37 -19.59 14.06
C PRO A 356 2.28 -20.65 13.42
N SER A 357 3.58 -20.36 13.32
CA SER A 357 4.57 -21.33 12.86
C SER A 357 4.61 -22.48 13.86
N TYR A 358 3.87 -23.56 13.62
CA TYR A 358 4.06 -24.80 14.34
C TYR A 358 5.43 -25.35 13.95
N SER A 359 6.43 -25.14 14.79
CA SER A 359 7.64 -25.92 14.73
C SER A 359 7.24 -27.38 15.03
N SER A 360 7.19 -28.22 13.98
CA SER A 360 7.02 -29.66 14.18
C SER A 360 8.25 -30.18 14.94
N TYR A 361 8.13 -30.35 16.22
CA TYR A 361 9.04 -31.20 16.98
C TYR A 361 8.90 -32.63 16.43
N ARG A 362 9.75 -33.02 15.47
CA ARG A 362 10.02 -34.44 15.22
C ARG A 362 10.84 -34.96 16.40
N ARG A 363 10.22 -35.84 17.17
CA ARG A 363 10.92 -36.74 18.09
C ARG A 363 11.74 -37.75 17.30
#